data_1c1514b640a46e5e00876bf6973f885f
#
_entry.id   1c1514b640a46e5e00876bf6973f885f
#
_cell.length_a   1.000
_cell.length_b   1.000
_cell.length_c   1.000
_cell.angle_alpha   90.00
_cell.angle_beta   90.00
_cell.angle_gamma   90.00
#
_symmetry.space_group_name_H-M   'P 1'
#
loop_
_entity.id
_entity.type
_entity.pdbx_description
1 polymer ?
#
loop_
_entity_poly.entity_id
_entity_poly.type
_entity_poly.pdbx_seq_one_letter_code
_entity_poly.pdbx_strand_id
1 'polypeptide(L)'
;MTGRGIDQILPQPCDPTLHETYATSALHYVQLAEEANGPIPRQVGASYVWGAALDELNRTRPDARIINLETSITHSATFAPKGINYRMSPENAACLSAAGVDCCVLANNHILDWGRTGLLDTLATLNKLKIKFAGAGRDIAQASAPAILDIGSGARVVVLAFASVTSGVPGSWAATHEAAGINLLTDISDGSVARITEQVKEVRRPSDVIIVSIHWGPNWGYAIPGGQMHFVHSLLDRAPISIVHGHSSHHPKAIEVYQNRLILYGCGDFLNDYEGIAGYEQFRDDLALMYFADVNPATADIVALKMTPLQIRRFQLVAPSSADVDWLLGSLDRESRRFGSRVELDPDGRLTLCGVSALFPVAKFLDVSCRKPPFLRAIFAGASAMFKSSC
;
A
#
# COMPACT_ATOMS: atom_id res chain seq x y z
N MET A 1 -5.61 -1.24 6.17
CA MET A 1 -7.03 -0.91 6.45
C MET A 1 -7.13 -0.34 7.84
N THR A 2 -7.77 0.80 8.01
CA THR A 2 -7.93 1.47 9.32
C THR A 2 -9.42 1.62 9.69
N GLY A 3 -10.29 1.04 8.89
CA GLY A 3 -11.74 0.98 9.14
C GLY A 3 -12.17 -0.23 9.96
N ARG A 4 -13.47 -0.42 10.08
CA ARG A 4 -14.15 -1.56 10.73
C ARG A 4 -13.65 -1.77 12.18
N GLY A 5 -13.06 -2.90 12.55
CA GLY A 5 -12.59 -3.20 13.91
C GLY A 5 -11.56 -2.21 14.46
N ILE A 6 -10.62 -1.77 13.61
CA ILE A 6 -9.61 -0.77 14.02
C ILE A 6 -10.27 0.58 14.34
N ASP A 7 -11.24 1.02 13.55
CA ASP A 7 -11.96 2.27 13.84
C ASP A 7 -12.65 2.23 15.21
N GLN A 8 -13.14 1.05 15.64
CA GLN A 8 -13.87 0.88 16.90
C GLN A 8 -13.03 1.05 18.16
N ILE A 9 -11.72 0.99 18.06
CA ILE A 9 -10.81 1.23 19.20
C ILE A 9 -10.29 2.65 19.26
N LEU A 10 -10.46 3.43 18.17
CA LEU A 10 -10.05 4.84 18.08
C LEU A 10 -11.05 5.77 18.79
N PRO A 11 -10.71 7.06 19.03
CA PRO A 11 -11.48 7.92 19.94
C PRO A 11 -12.91 8.22 19.52
N GLN A 12 -13.20 8.28 18.22
CA GLN A 12 -14.50 8.68 17.69
C GLN A 12 -14.96 7.73 16.56
N PRO A 13 -15.32 6.48 16.90
CA PRO A 13 -15.64 5.47 15.89
C PRO A 13 -16.95 5.77 15.15
N CYS A 14 -17.07 5.24 13.94
CA CYS A 14 -18.34 5.13 13.24
C CYS A 14 -19.31 4.21 13.99
N ASP A 15 -20.60 4.30 13.64
CA ASP A 15 -21.59 3.28 14.00
C ASP A 15 -21.05 1.90 13.62
N PRO A 16 -21.01 0.93 14.55
CA PRO A 16 -20.40 -0.38 14.32
C PRO A 16 -21.22 -1.31 13.42
N THR A 17 -22.42 -0.91 12.99
CA THR A 17 -23.31 -1.75 12.17
C THR A 17 -22.62 -2.14 10.86
N LEU A 18 -22.60 -3.44 10.58
CA LEU A 18 -22.10 -4.06 9.36
C LEU A 18 -23.24 -4.76 8.60
N HIS A 19 -23.06 -4.87 7.29
CA HIS A 19 -23.98 -5.55 6.38
C HIS A 19 -23.35 -6.83 5.80
N GLU A 20 -22.50 -7.47 6.58
CA GLU A 20 -21.82 -8.73 6.22
C GLU A 20 -22.66 -9.94 6.63
N THR A 21 -22.54 -11.05 5.89
CA THR A 21 -23.35 -12.25 6.15
C THR A 21 -22.98 -12.99 7.44
N TYR A 22 -21.76 -12.77 7.97
CA TYR A 22 -21.19 -13.47 9.13
C TYR A 22 -20.88 -12.54 10.30
N ALA A 23 -20.94 -11.24 10.11
CA ALA A 23 -20.73 -10.23 11.16
C ALA A 23 -21.67 -9.05 10.96
N THR A 24 -22.48 -8.76 11.97
CA THR A 24 -23.43 -7.62 11.93
C THR A 24 -22.88 -6.40 12.66
N SER A 25 -21.72 -6.50 13.29
CA SER A 25 -21.10 -5.42 14.02
C SER A 25 -19.58 -5.46 13.90
N ALA A 26 -18.94 -4.31 13.69
CA ALA A 26 -17.50 -4.14 13.70
C ALA A 26 -16.86 -4.49 15.06
N LEU A 27 -17.63 -4.43 16.15
CA LEU A 27 -17.17 -4.87 17.47
C LEU A 27 -16.89 -6.38 17.54
N HIS A 28 -17.49 -7.17 16.65
CA HIS A 28 -17.18 -8.60 16.55
C HIS A 28 -15.70 -8.85 16.18
N TYR A 29 -15.15 -8.04 15.27
CA TYR A 29 -13.73 -8.13 14.91
C TYR A 29 -12.81 -7.73 16.06
N VAL A 30 -13.23 -6.77 16.88
CA VAL A 30 -12.49 -6.43 18.11
C VAL A 30 -12.50 -7.59 19.09
N GLN A 31 -13.66 -8.24 19.26
CA GLN A 31 -13.79 -9.42 20.11
C GLN A 31 -12.89 -10.57 19.63
N LEU A 32 -12.89 -10.90 18.35
CA LEU A 32 -12.02 -11.94 17.77
C LEU A 32 -10.54 -11.65 18.04
N ALA A 33 -10.12 -10.40 17.86
CA ALA A 33 -8.74 -9.99 18.14
C ALA A 33 -8.40 -10.09 19.62
N GLU A 34 -9.34 -9.76 20.52
CA GLU A 34 -9.17 -9.90 21.98
C GLU A 34 -9.11 -11.34 22.42
N GLU A 35 -9.91 -12.22 21.84
CA GLU A 35 -9.87 -13.66 22.07
C GLU A 35 -8.52 -14.27 21.63
N ALA A 36 -7.97 -13.80 20.52
CA ALA A 36 -6.70 -14.26 19.98
C ALA A 36 -5.48 -13.74 20.76
N ASN A 37 -5.47 -12.45 21.14
CA ASN A 37 -4.26 -11.77 21.62
C ASN A 37 -4.43 -11.01 22.95
N GLY A 38 -5.57 -11.17 23.62
CA GLY A 38 -5.88 -10.49 24.88
C GLY A 38 -6.46 -9.09 24.70
N PRO A 39 -6.86 -8.45 25.79
CA PRO A 39 -7.64 -7.21 25.78
C PRO A 39 -7.00 -6.08 24.97
N ILE A 40 -7.83 -5.37 24.21
CA ILE A 40 -7.44 -4.19 23.43
C ILE A 40 -7.99 -2.93 24.12
N PRO A 41 -7.15 -1.94 24.44
CA PRO A 41 -7.63 -0.69 25.01
C PRO A 41 -8.56 0.05 24.04
N ARG A 42 -9.53 0.78 24.58
CA ARG A 42 -10.48 1.58 23.81
C ARG A 42 -10.11 3.07 23.86
N GLN A 43 -10.59 3.82 22.89
CA GLN A 43 -10.31 5.26 22.75
C GLN A 43 -8.80 5.54 22.75
N VAL A 44 -8.05 4.68 22.05
CA VAL A 44 -6.60 4.81 21.96
C VAL A 44 -6.19 6.03 21.14
N GLY A 45 -5.01 6.58 21.44
CA GLY A 45 -4.48 7.72 20.66
C GLY A 45 -4.21 7.36 19.19
N ALA A 46 -4.17 8.37 18.34
CA ALA A 46 -4.00 8.23 16.88
C ALA A 46 -2.71 7.48 16.46
N SER A 47 -1.69 7.45 17.32
CA SER A 47 -0.42 6.74 17.08
C SER A 47 -0.47 5.25 17.44
N TYR A 48 -1.48 4.79 18.17
CA TYR A 48 -1.52 3.43 18.72
C TYR A 48 -1.32 2.34 17.66
N VAL A 49 -2.10 2.40 16.57
CA VAL A 49 -2.10 1.37 15.53
C VAL A 49 -0.73 1.20 14.85
N TRP A 50 0.08 2.25 14.84
CA TRP A 50 1.39 2.25 14.19
C TRP A 50 2.50 1.64 15.05
N GLY A 51 2.39 1.67 16.39
CA GLY A 51 3.32 1.03 17.31
C GLY A 51 4.79 1.15 16.91
N ALA A 52 5.48 0.01 16.78
CA ALA A 52 6.90 -0.07 16.41
C ALA A 52 7.23 0.54 15.03
N ALA A 53 6.23 0.70 14.14
CA ALA A 53 6.44 1.34 12.85
C ALA A 53 6.83 2.82 12.97
N LEU A 54 6.38 3.53 14.02
CA LEU A 54 6.75 4.93 14.24
C LEU A 54 8.22 5.09 14.57
N ASP A 55 8.79 4.19 15.37
CA ASP A 55 10.23 4.21 15.71
C ASP A 55 11.07 4.02 14.44
N GLU A 56 10.62 3.11 13.57
CA GLU A 56 11.27 2.86 12.29
C GLU A 56 11.18 4.07 11.35
N LEU A 57 10.01 4.71 11.27
CA LEU A 57 9.82 5.95 10.50
C LEU A 57 10.71 7.08 11.01
N ASN A 58 10.80 7.23 12.33
CA ASN A 58 11.64 8.26 12.98
C ASN A 58 13.14 8.00 12.74
N ARG A 59 13.55 6.74 12.73
CA ARG A 59 14.94 6.33 12.49
C ARG A 59 15.34 6.52 11.02
N THR A 60 14.45 6.12 10.10
CA THR A 60 14.76 6.07 8.66
C THR A 60 14.54 7.40 7.97
N ARG A 61 13.55 8.19 8.43
CA ARG A 61 13.15 9.50 7.90
C ARG A 61 12.99 9.50 6.37
N PRO A 62 12.09 8.67 5.81
CA PRO A 62 11.90 8.60 4.37
C PRO A 62 11.43 9.96 3.83
N ASP A 63 11.79 10.28 2.57
CA ASP A 63 11.39 11.51 1.89
C ASP A 63 9.92 11.50 1.48
N ALA A 64 9.32 10.33 1.27
CA ALA A 64 7.91 10.15 0.92
C ALA A 64 7.31 8.91 1.58
N ARG A 65 6.12 9.03 2.16
CA ARG A 65 5.35 7.96 2.80
C ARG A 65 4.05 7.73 2.03
N ILE A 66 3.99 6.61 1.32
CA ILE A 66 2.91 6.26 0.41
C ILE A 66 2.23 5.00 0.92
N ILE A 67 0.91 5.03 1.05
CA ILE A 67 0.12 3.86 1.48
C ILE A 67 -1.03 3.59 0.51
N ASN A 68 -1.43 2.33 0.39
CA ASN A 68 -2.75 1.98 -0.12
C ASN A 68 -3.76 2.15 1.03
N LEU A 69 -4.65 3.13 0.90
CA LEU A 69 -5.74 3.34 1.87
C LEU A 69 -6.98 2.59 1.39
N GLU A 70 -7.18 1.42 1.94
CA GLU A 70 -8.24 0.50 1.54
C GLU A 70 -9.40 0.53 2.54
N THR A 71 -10.04 1.67 2.61
CA THR A 71 -11.24 1.97 3.40
C THR A 71 -11.86 3.28 2.93
N SER A 72 -13.19 3.43 3.08
CA SER A 72 -13.84 4.74 2.97
C SER A 72 -13.74 5.50 4.30
N ILE A 73 -13.44 6.79 4.25
CA ILE A 73 -13.46 7.70 5.42
C ILE A 73 -14.74 8.53 5.34
N THR A 74 -15.80 8.12 6.09
CA THR A 74 -17.12 8.73 5.93
C THR A 74 -18.08 8.34 7.05
N HIS A 75 -19.08 9.16 7.28
CA HIS A 75 -20.28 8.83 8.05
C HIS A 75 -21.48 8.40 7.17
N SER A 76 -21.28 8.29 5.84
CA SER A 76 -22.36 7.82 4.95
C SER A 76 -22.94 6.49 5.43
N ALA A 77 -24.27 6.38 5.35
CA ALA A 77 -24.99 5.15 5.62
C ALA A 77 -25.29 4.34 4.36
N THR A 78 -24.98 4.86 3.17
CA THR A 78 -25.21 4.18 1.89
C THR A 78 -24.05 3.23 1.60
N PHE A 79 -24.27 1.94 1.73
CA PHE A 79 -23.24 0.92 1.49
C PHE A 79 -23.39 0.26 0.11
N ALA A 80 -22.27 -0.21 -0.44
CA ALA A 80 -22.27 -1.06 -1.63
C ALA A 80 -22.71 -2.48 -1.26
N PRO A 81 -23.60 -3.12 -2.05
CA PRO A 81 -24.09 -4.47 -1.78
C PRO A 81 -23.00 -5.51 -2.14
N LYS A 82 -21.96 -5.57 -1.34
CA LYS A 82 -20.85 -6.54 -1.43
C LYS A 82 -20.59 -7.15 -0.05
N GLY A 83 -19.95 -8.29 0.00
CA GLY A 83 -19.84 -9.09 1.24
C GLY A 83 -19.09 -8.44 2.38
N ILE A 84 -18.21 -7.45 2.12
CA ILE A 84 -17.38 -6.78 3.12
C ILE A 84 -17.30 -5.29 2.79
N ASN A 85 -17.53 -4.45 3.81
CA ASN A 85 -17.46 -3.00 3.68
C ASN A 85 -16.60 -2.40 4.80
N TYR A 86 -15.58 -1.64 4.42
CA TYR A 86 -14.74 -0.92 5.37
C TYR A 86 -15.15 0.54 5.49
N ARG A 87 -15.32 0.98 6.72
CA ARG A 87 -15.60 2.37 7.07
C ARG A 87 -14.74 2.82 8.23
N MET A 88 -14.21 4.02 8.12
CA MET A 88 -13.48 4.74 9.16
C MET A 88 -14.14 6.11 9.36
N SER A 89 -14.22 6.54 10.59
CA SER A 89 -14.70 7.88 10.94
C SER A 89 -13.74 8.96 10.42
N PRO A 90 -14.23 10.06 9.84
CA PRO A 90 -13.40 11.21 9.47
C PRO A 90 -12.59 11.79 10.64
N GLU A 91 -13.12 11.71 11.86
CA GLU A 91 -12.48 12.18 13.08
C GLU A 91 -11.26 11.33 13.45
N ASN A 92 -11.33 10.03 13.17
CA ASN A 92 -10.23 9.08 13.40
C ASN A 92 -9.14 9.15 12.32
N ALA A 93 -9.35 9.87 11.22
CA ALA A 93 -8.37 10.00 10.14
C ALA A 93 -7.07 10.69 10.59
N ALA A 94 -7.05 11.33 11.77
CA ALA A 94 -5.84 11.83 12.41
C ALA A 94 -4.76 10.74 12.59
N CYS A 95 -5.12 9.45 12.60
CA CYS A 95 -4.13 8.37 12.68
C CYS A 95 -3.21 8.36 11.44
N LEU A 96 -3.68 8.75 10.25
CA LEU A 96 -2.85 8.87 9.05
C LEU A 96 -1.78 9.95 9.21
N SER A 97 -2.17 11.10 9.80
CA SER A 97 -1.23 12.19 10.11
C SER A 97 -0.22 11.81 11.19
N ALA A 98 -0.61 10.96 12.16
CA ALA A 98 0.28 10.49 13.22
C ALA A 98 1.47 9.68 12.66
N ALA A 99 1.29 8.95 11.55
CA ALA A 99 2.38 8.28 10.83
C ALA A 99 3.08 9.20 9.81
N GLY A 100 2.60 10.43 9.65
CA GLY A 100 3.13 11.39 8.66
C GLY A 100 2.93 10.89 7.22
N VAL A 101 1.79 10.27 6.91
CA VAL A 101 1.45 9.81 5.56
C VAL A 101 1.40 11.02 4.62
N ASP A 102 2.15 10.96 3.52
CA ASP A 102 2.21 12.02 2.50
C ASP A 102 1.22 11.77 1.36
N CYS A 103 1.00 10.50 1.00
CA CYS A 103 0.12 10.12 -0.10
C CYS A 103 -0.64 8.82 0.16
N CYS A 104 -1.96 8.85 -0.11
CA CYS A 104 -2.81 7.68 -0.16
C CYS A 104 -3.12 7.30 -1.61
N VAL A 105 -2.86 6.05 -2.02
CA VAL A 105 -3.43 5.51 -3.25
C VAL A 105 -4.82 4.95 -2.92
N LEU A 106 -5.81 5.33 -3.73
CA LEU A 106 -7.23 5.09 -3.48
C LEU A 106 -7.88 4.18 -4.52
N ALA A 107 -7.17 3.86 -5.61
CA ALA A 107 -7.67 2.91 -6.59
C ALA A 107 -7.62 1.50 -6.00
N ASN A 108 -8.71 1.07 -5.35
CA ASN A 108 -8.86 -0.25 -4.74
C ASN A 108 -10.34 -0.64 -4.64
N ASN A 109 -10.60 -1.87 -4.20
CA ASN A 109 -11.95 -2.45 -4.14
C ASN A 109 -12.74 -2.06 -2.88
N HIS A 110 -12.25 -1.13 -2.04
CA HIS A 110 -12.93 -0.69 -0.81
C HIS A 110 -13.20 0.82 -0.71
N ILE A 111 -12.68 1.61 -1.65
CA ILE A 111 -12.82 3.07 -1.58
C ILE A 111 -14.26 3.55 -1.82
N LEU A 112 -15.08 2.76 -2.52
CA LEU A 112 -16.51 3.03 -2.73
C LEU A 112 -17.42 2.10 -1.93
N ASP A 113 -16.94 1.48 -0.87
CA ASP A 113 -17.76 0.63 0.01
C ASP A 113 -19.01 1.35 0.55
N TRP A 114 -18.91 2.66 0.71
CA TRP A 114 -20.00 3.53 1.18
C TRP A 114 -20.48 4.49 0.07
N GLY A 115 -20.46 3.99 -1.16
CA GLY A 115 -20.93 4.68 -2.35
C GLY A 115 -20.08 5.90 -2.74
N ARG A 116 -20.60 6.65 -3.71
CA ARG A 116 -19.89 7.86 -4.18
C ARG A 116 -19.84 8.97 -3.12
N THR A 117 -20.83 9.04 -2.24
CA THR A 117 -20.81 9.96 -1.09
C THR A 117 -19.63 9.64 -0.18
N GLY A 118 -19.45 8.36 0.17
CA GLY A 118 -18.31 7.93 0.99
C GLY A 118 -16.94 8.21 0.33
N LEU A 119 -16.84 8.06 -0.98
CA LEU A 119 -15.64 8.47 -1.72
C LEU A 119 -15.40 9.98 -1.60
N LEU A 120 -16.43 10.81 -1.85
CA LEU A 120 -16.29 12.27 -1.79
C LEU A 120 -15.91 12.77 -0.39
N ASP A 121 -16.46 12.17 0.66
CA ASP A 121 -16.09 12.45 2.06
C ASP A 121 -14.64 12.06 2.33
N THR A 122 -14.18 10.92 1.79
CA THR A 122 -12.79 10.48 1.89
C THR A 122 -11.85 11.50 1.25
N LEU A 123 -12.15 11.94 0.01
CA LEU A 123 -11.35 12.95 -0.68
C LEU A 123 -11.30 14.28 0.10
N ALA A 124 -12.45 14.71 0.65
CA ALA A 124 -12.54 15.92 1.45
C ALA A 124 -11.72 15.82 2.75
N THR A 125 -11.76 14.66 3.41
CA THR A 125 -11.00 14.39 4.64
C THR A 125 -9.50 14.42 4.38
N LEU A 126 -9.02 13.73 3.34
CA LEU A 126 -7.61 13.74 2.97
C LEU A 126 -7.12 15.15 2.60
N ASN A 127 -7.92 15.92 1.86
CA ASN A 127 -7.60 17.33 1.56
C ASN A 127 -7.50 18.18 2.84
N LYS A 128 -8.42 18.01 3.80
CA LYS A 128 -8.38 18.70 5.10
C LYS A 128 -7.10 18.38 5.88
N LEU A 129 -6.65 17.12 5.81
CA LEU A 129 -5.41 16.64 6.43
C LEU A 129 -4.15 17.00 5.61
N LYS A 130 -4.30 17.61 4.42
CA LYS A 130 -3.23 17.92 3.47
C LYS A 130 -2.46 16.68 2.99
N ILE A 131 -3.09 15.51 3.02
CA ILE A 131 -2.56 14.27 2.48
C ILE A 131 -2.92 14.21 0.99
N LYS A 132 -1.92 14.01 0.13
CA LYS A 132 -2.14 13.82 -1.31
C LYS A 132 -2.80 12.47 -1.57
N PHE A 133 -3.47 12.35 -2.71
CA PHE A 133 -4.06 11.07 -3.12
C PHE A 133 -4.02 10.91 -4.65
N ALA A 134 -4.05 9.66 -5.10
CA ALA A 134 -4.12 9.29 -6.51
C ALA A 134 -5.05 8.10 -6.70
N GLY A 135 -5.62 7.96 -7.91
CA GLY A 135 -6.38 6.78 -8.31
C GLY A 135 -7.87 6.83 -8.04
N ALA A 136 -8.39 7.91 -7.44
CA ALA A 136 -9.82 8.16 -7.30
C ALA A 136 -10.11 9.65 -7.37
N GLY A 137 -11.33 10.03 -7.77
CA GLY A 137 -11.68 11.44 -7.97
C GLY A 137 -13.19 11.68 -8.11
N ARG A 138 -13.57 12.95 -8.19
CA ARG A 138 -14.95 13.40 -8.46
C ARG A 138 -15.39 13.09 -9.88
N ASP A 139 -14.40 12.96 -10.76
CA ASP A 139 -14.53 12.68 -12.18
C ASP A 139 -13.28 11.96 -12.68
N ILE A 140 -13.27 11.56 -13.94
CA ILE A 140 -12.13 10.85 -14.52
C ILE A 140 -10.86 11.72 -14.58
N ALA A 141 -10.98 13.02 -14.75
CA ALA A 141 -9.83 13.92 -14.79
C ALA A 141 -9.09 13.92 -13.43
N GLN A 142 -9.82 14.02 -12.32
CA GLN A 142 -9.22 13.93 -10.99
C GLN A 142 -8.77 12.50 -10.65
N ALA A 143 -9.55 11.46 -11.01
CA ALA A 143 -9.19 10.07 -10.72
C ALA A 143 -7.92 9.62 -11.43
N SER A 144 -7.66 10.12 -12.65
CA SER A 144 -6.46 9.82 -13.43
C SER A 144 -5.28 10.74 -13.13
N ALA A 145 -5.50 11.86 -12.43
CA ALA A 145 -4.43 12.78 -12.08
C ALA A 145 -3.41 12.14 -11.12
N PRO A 146 -2.10 12.36 -11.33
CA PRO A 146 -1.09 11.89 -10.41
C PRO A 146 -1.09 12.69 -9.11
N ALA A 147 -0.71 12.05 -8.01
CA ALA A 147 -0.27 12.77 -6.81
C ALA A 147 1.19 13.19 -6.99
N ILE A 148 1.50 14.45 -6.71
CA ILE A 148 2.85 14.99 -6.82
C ILE A 148 3.32 15.45 -5.44
N LEU A 149 4.45 14.88 -4.98
CA LEU A 149 5.09 15.19 -3.71
C LEU A 149 6.42 15.91 -4.00
N ASP A 150 6.51 17.15 -3.58
CA ASP A 150 7.77 17.90 -3.64
C ASP A 150 8.62 17.52 -2.41
N ILE A 151 9.80 16.94 -2.65
CA ILE A 151 10.66 16.39 -1.59
C ILE A 151 11.89 17.25 -1.30
N GLY A 152 11.90 18.48 -1.79
CA GLY A 152 13.05 19.37 -1.74
C GLY A 152 14.12 19.04 -2.79
N SER A 153 15.17 19.84 -2.84
CA SER A 153 16.26 19.68 -3.85
C SER A 153 15.82 19.68 -5.33
N GLY A 154 14.56 20.05 -5.63
CA GLY A 154 14.00 20.05 -7.00
C GLY A 154 13.53 18.70 -7.52
N ALA A 155 13.67 17.64 -6.74
CA ALA A 155 13.15 16.32 -7.09
C ALA A 155 11.70 16.13 -6.59
N ARG A 156 10.92 15.33 -7.33
CA ARG A 156 9.53 15.02 -6.98
C ARG A 156 9.30 13.51 -7.00
N VAL A 157 8.38 13.06 -6.14
CA VAL A 157 7.75 11.75 -6.29
C VAL A 157 6.41 11.94 -6.97
N VAL A 158 6.18 11.25 -8.09
CA VAL A 158 4.96 11.30 -8.88
C VAL A 158 4.29 9.94 -8.81
N VAL A 159 3.09 9.88 -8.25
CA VAL A 159 2.35 8.63 -8.03
C VAL A 159 1.13 8.60 -8.94
N LEU A 160 1.09 7.62 -9.86
CA LEU A 160 -0.11 7.26 -10.60
C LEU A 160 -0.70 5.99 -9.97
N ALA A 161 -2.01 5.93 -9.82
CA ALA A 161 -2.64 4.77 -9.19
C ALA A 161 -3.82 4.24 -10.02
N PHE A 162 -3.91 2.91 -10.07
CA PHE A 162 -4.89 2.17 -10.87
C PHE A 162 -5.44 1.00 -10.07
N ALA A 163 -6.68 0.58 -10.36
CA ALA A 163 -7.22 -0.68 -9.88
C ALA A 163 -7.74 -1.53 -11.03
N SER A 164 -7.38 -2.81 -11.02
CA SER A 164 -7.80 -3.76 -12.03
C SER A 164 -9.06 -4.51 -11.58
N VAL A 165 -9.92 -4.86 -12.54
CA VAL A 165 -11.08 -5.72 -12.28
C VAL A 165 -10.71 -7.09 -11.69
N THR A 166 -9.47 -7.52 -11.85
CA THR A 166 -8.97 -8.80 -11.29
C THR A 166 -8.81 -8.79 -9.77
N SER A 167 -8.92 -7.63 -9.12
CA SER A 167 -8.88 -7.47 -7.66
C SER A 167 -10.28 -7.27 -7.03
N GLY A 168 -11.34 -7.70 -7.71
CA GLY A 168 -12.69 -7.59 -7.20
C GLY A 168 -13.32 -6.20 -7.31
N VAL A 169 -12.68 -5.28 -8.04
CA VAL A 169 -13.22 -3.94 -8.31
C VAL A 169 -14.34 -4.04 -9.36
N PRO A 170 -15.56 -3.57 -9.05
CA PRO A 170 -16.64 -3.53 -10.04
C PRO A 170 -16.35 -2.51 -11.16
N GLY A 171 -16.64 -2.87 -12.42
CA GLY A 171 -16.50 -1.95 -13.55
C GLY A 171 -17.32 -0.67 -13.42
N SER A 172 -18.45 -0.73 -12.70
CA SER A 172 -19.32 0.43 -12.39
C SER A 172 -18.69 1.46 -11.43
N TRP A 173 -17.54 1.14 -10.82
CA TRP A 173 -16.79 2.04 -9.94
C TRP A 173 -15.83 2.96 -10.71
N ALA A 174 -15.67 2.73 -12.01
CA ALA A 174 -14.89 3.63 -12.85
C ALA A 174 -15.40 5.07 -12.77
N ALA A 175 -14.49 6.01 -12.61
CA ALA A 175 -14.80 7.43 -12.75
C ALA A 175 -15.18 7.75 -14.19
N THR A 176 -16.13 8.68 -14.38
CA THR A 176 -16.51 9.22 -15.69
C THR A 176 -16.38 10.75 -15.66
N HIS A 177 -16.69 11.42 -16.76
CA HIS A 177 -16.74 12.89 -16.77
C HIS A 177 -17.79 13.47 -15.81
N GLU A 178 -18.85 12.70 -15.51
CA GLU A 178 -19.99 13.15 -14.72
C GLU A 178 -20.12 12.44 -13.36
N ALA A 179 -19.29 11.44 -13.11
CA ALA A 179 -19.40 10.62 -11.91
C ALA A 179 -18.07 10.37 -11.21
N ALA A 180 -18.09 10.56 -9.88
CA ALA A 180 -17.00 10.19 -9.00
C ALA A 180 -16.72 8.68 -9.06
N GLY A 181 -15.45 8.30 -8.95
CA GLY A 181 -15.03 6.91 -9.00
C GLY A 181 -13.52 6.74 -8.97
N ILE A 182 -13.06 5.59 -9.41
CA ILE A 182 -11.65 5.23 -9.43
C ILE A 182 -11.06 5.31 -10.85
N ASN A 183 -9.74 5.40 -10.92
CA ASN A 183 -8.98 5.22 -12.16
C ASN A 183 -8.88 3.71 -12.46
N LEU A 184 -9.91 3.20 -13.16
CA LEU A 184 -10.03 1.78 -13.46
C LEU A 184 -9.08 1.36 -14.59
N LEU A 185 -8.32 0.31 -14.34
CA LEU A 185 -7.56 -0.44 -15.33
C LEU A 185 -8.44 -1.60 -15.83
N THR A 186 -9.10 -1.40 -16.95
CA THR A 186 -10.08 -2.35 -17.51
C THR A 186 -9.43 -3.65 -18.00
N ASP A 187 -8.18 -3.55 -18.46
CA ASP A 187 -7.39 -4.67 -18.94
C ASP A 187 -5.88 -4.39 -18.78
N ILE A 188 -5.07 -5.42 -18.99
CA ILE A 188 -3.59 -5.35 -18.98
C ILE A 188 -3.03 -5.51 -20.41
N SER A 189 -3.69 -4.88 -21.40
CA SER A 189 -3.31 -4.91 -22.80
C SER A 189 -2.21 -3.89 -23.16
N ASP A 190 -1.64 -4.02 -24.35
CA ASP A 190 -0.73 -3.02 -24.92
C ASP A 190 -1.36 -1.62 -25.06
N GLY A 191 -2.69 -1.55 -25.23
CA GLY A 191 -3.43 -0.29 -25.23
C GLY A 191 -3.39 0.40 -23.86
N SER A 192 -3.56 -0.35 -22.80
CA SER A 192 -3.44 0.15 -21.43
C SER A 192 -1.99 0.56 -21.11
N VAL A 193 -0.99 -0.21 -21.57
CA VAL A 193 0.42 0.17 -21.45
C VAL A 193 0.68 1.50 -22.18
N ALA A 194 0.21 1.68 -23.41
CA ALA A 194 0.39 2.90 -24.17
C ALA A 194 -0.24 4.11 -23.46
N ARG A 195 -1.47 3.97 -22.95
CA ARG A 195 -2.17 5.01 -22.18
C ARG A 195 -1.41 5.45 -20.93
N ILE A 196 -0.94 4.50 -20.12
CA ILE A 196 -0.17 4.82 -18.91
C ILE A 196 1.18 5.44 -19.28
N THR A 197 1.84 4.93 -20.32
CA THR A 197 3.10 5.49 -20.83
C THR A 197 2.94 6.95 -21.22
N GLU A 198 1.84 7.31 -21.91
CA GLU A 198 1.59 8.69 -22.30
C GLU A 198 1.30 9.58 -21.09
N GLN A 199 0.49 9.13 -20.12
CA GLN A 199 0.27 9.86 -18.87
C GLN A 199 1.59 10.14 -18.13
N VAL A 200 2.50 9.16 -18.07
CA VAL A 200 3.82 9.34 -17.45
C VAL A 200 4.63 10.40 -18.20
N LYS A 201 4.66 10.37 -19.55
CA LYS A 201 5.41 11.35 -20.36
C LYS A 201 4.89 12.77 -20.20
N GLU A 202 3.57 12.96 -20.12
CA GLU A 202 2.93 14.27 -19.95
C GLU A 202 3.29 14.94 -18.63
N VAL A 203 3.42 14.17 -17.54
CA VAL A 203 3.63 14.72 -16.17
C VAL A 203 5.10 14.76 -15.76
N ARG A 204 5.94 13.93 -16.36
CA ARG A 204 7.33 13.73 -15.96
C ARG A 204 8.19 14.96 -16.22
N ARG A 205 9.05 15.25 -15.22
CA ARG A 205 10.17 16.19 -15.34
C ARG A 205 11.50 15.45 -15.10
N PRO A 206 12.64 16.04 -15.49
CA PRO A 206 13.94 15.52 -15.08
C PRO A 206 14.01 15.34 -13.56
N SER A 207 14.63 14.25 -13.10
CA SER A 207 14.80 13.90 -11.67
C SER A 207 13.53 13.52 -10.93
N ASP A 208 12.40 13.29 -11.62
CA ASP A 208 11.22 12.71 -10.99
C ASP A 208 11.41 11.21 -10.73
N VAL A 209 10.97 10.77 -9.55
CA VAL A 209 10.77 9.35 -9.24
C VAL A 209 9.32 9.01 -9.52
N ILE A 210 9.08 8.21 -10.56
CA ILE A 210 7.75 7.82 -11.00
C ILE A 210 7.36 6.49 -10.36
N ILE A 211 6.21 6.48 -9.70
CA ILE A 211 5.62 5.29 -9.07
C ILE A 211 4.29 4.99 -9.74
N VAL A 212 4.14 3.78 -10.25
CA VAL A 212 2.86 3.26 -10.74
C VAL A 212 2.33 2.27 -9.72
N SER A 213 1.25 2.64 -9.05
CA SER A 213 0.59 1.83 -8.02
C SER A 213 -0.60 1.10 -8.61
N ILE A 214 -0.69 -0.22 -8.42
CA ILE A 214 -1.72 -1.04 -9.06
C ILE A 214 -2.34 -2.01 -8.04
N HIS A 215 -3.65 -1.89 -7.85
CA HIS A 215 -4.46 -2.85 -7.11
C HIS A 215 -4.93 -3.95 -8.05
N TRP A 216 -4.38 -5.16 -7.94
CA TRP A 216 -4.58 -6.24 -8.92
C TRP A 216 -4.42 -7.64 -8.35
N GLY A 217 -5.04 -8.60 -9.04
CA GLY A 217 -4.94 -10.01 -8.73
C GLY A 217 -5.73 -10.44 -7.49
N PRO A 218 -5.65 -11.71 -7.14
CA PRO A 218 -6.40 -12.26 -6.02
C PRO A 218 -5.77 -11.92 -4.67
N ASN A 219 -6.59 -11.97 -3.63
CA ASN A 219 -6.21 -11.74 -2.25
C ASN A 219 -5.15 -12.72 -1.73
N TRP A 220 -5.19 -13.97 -2.21
CA TRP A 220 -4.37 -15.07 -1.72
C TRP A 220 -3.65 -15.79 -2.83
N GLY A 221 -2.49 -16.38 -2.49
CA GLY A 221 -1.67 -17.16 -3.40
C GLY A 221 -0.48 -16.41 -3.97
N TYR A 222 0.62 -17.12 -4.17
CA TYR A 222 1.92 -16.56 -4.59
C TYR A 222 2.09 -16.48 -6.12
N ALA A 223 1.16 -17.05 -6.88
CA ALA A 223 1.25 -17.04 -8.34
C ALA A 223 1.19 -15.62 -8.89
N ILE A 224 2.11 -15.31 -9.81
CA ILE A 224 2.09 -14.10 -10.62
C ILE A 224 1.71 -14.52 -12.04
N PRO A 225 0.55 -14.12 -12.56
CA PRO A 225 0.14 -14.45 -13.93
C PRO A 225 1.10 -13.90 -14.97
N GLY A 226 1.39 -14.65 -16.03
CA GLY A 226 2.26 -14.21 -17.13
C GLY A 226 1.84 -12.89 -17.77
N GLY A 227 0.54 -12.63 -17.84
CA GLY A 227 0.01 -11.34 -18.32
C GLY A 227 0.39 -10.15 -17.43
N GLN A 228 0.44 -10.33 -16.09
CA GLN A 228 0.91 -9.27 -15.19
C GLN A 228 2.41 -8.99 -15.39
N MET A 229 3.24 -10.03 -15.51
CA MET A 229 4.67 -9.87 -15.80
C MET A 229 4.90 -9.14 -17.12
N HIS A 230 4.24 -9.59 -18.20
CA HIS A 230 4.35 -8.95 -19.51
C HIS A 230 3.93 -7.47 -19.47
N PHE A 231 2.84 -7.18 -18.77
CA PHE A 231 2.33 -5.81 -18.63
C PHE A 231 3.31 -4.88 -17.95
N VAL A 232 3.88 -5.28 -16.80
CA VAL A 232 4.83 -4.41 -16.07
C VAL A 232 6.15 -4.27 -16.79
N HIS A 233 6.67 -5.33 -17.42
CA HIS A 233 7.88 -5.25 -18.23
C HIS A 233 7.65 -4.29 -19.40
N SER A 234 6.52 -4.40 -20.12
CA SER A 234 6.16 -3.47 -21.21
C SER A 234 6.03 -2.01 -20.76
N LEU A 235 5.52 -1.77 -19.54
CA LEU A 235 5.48 -0.42 -18.96
C LEU A 235 6.89 0.13 -18.71
N LEU A 236 7.75 -0.67 -18.10
CA LEU A 236 9.12 -0.28 -17.75
C LEU A 236 9.99 -0.08 -19.01
N ASP A 237 9.74 -0.85 -20.07
CA ASP A 237 10.41 -0.71 -21.35
C ASP A 237 10.06 0.61 -22.07
N ARG A 238 8.81 1.10 -21.88
CA ARG A 238 8.26 2.25 -22.65
C ARG A 238 8.23 3.57 -21.88
N ALA A 239 8.31 3.51 -20.54
CA ALA A 239 8.23 4.69 -19.68
C ALA A 239 9.26 4.64 -18.54
N PRO A 240 9.81 5.80 -18.14
CA PRO A 240 10.82 5.88 -17.08
C PRO A 240 10.17 5.78 -15.68
N ILE A 241 9.52 4.67 -15.44
CA ILE A 241 8.93 4.33 -14.15
C ILE A 241 10.04 3.76 -13.26
N SER A 242 10.13 4.23 -12.02
CA SER A 242 11.12 3.75 -11.04
C SER A 242 10.62 2.55 -10.27
N ILE A 243 9.34 2.57 -9.90
CA ILE A 243 8.73 1.56 -9.02
C ILE A 243 7.34 1.21 -9.51
N VAL A 244 7.05 -0.09 -9.61
CA VAL A 244 5.69 -0.63 -9.68
C VAL A 244 5.32 -1.13 -8.28
N HIS A 245 4.29 -0.51 -7.69
CA HIS A 245 3.79 -0.80 -6.35
C HIS A 245 2.49 -1.59 -6.45
N GLY A 246 2.58 -2.92 -6.37
CA GLY A 246 1.44 -3.83 -6.41
C GLY A 246 0.82 -4.07 -5.03
N HIS A 247 -0.50 -4.14 -5.00
CA HIS A 247 -1.29 -4.49 -3.81
C HIS A 247 -2.58 -5.23 -4.22
N SER A 248 -3.39 -5.65 -3.29
CA SER A 248 -4.56 -6.55 -3.29
C SER A 248 -4.29 -7.85 -2.53
N SER A 249 -3.10 -8.46 -2.62
CA SER A 249 -2.77 -9.64 -1.81
C SER A 249 -2.60 -9.26 -0.34
N HIS A 250 -3.16 -10.09 0.56
CA HIS A 250 -3.06 -9.92 2.03
C HIS A 250 -1.72 -10.41 2.60
N HIS A 251 -0.83 -10.88 1.76
CA HIS A 251 0.50 -11.34 2.11
C HIS A 251 1.52 -10.81 1.10
N PRO A 252 2.80 -10.64 1.50
CA PRO A 252 3.85 -10.24 0.58
C PRO A 252 4.01 -11.24 -0.56
N LYS A 253 4.16 -10.75 -1.80
CA LYS A 253 4.45 -11.52 -3.00
C LYS A 253 5.89 -11.27 -3.46
N ALA A 254 6.26 -11.91 -4.57
CA ALA A 254 7.58 -11.77 -5.16
C ALA A 254 7.99 -10.31 -5.41
N ILE A 255 9.29 -10.07 -5.31
CA ILE A 255 9.97 -8.83 -5.66
C ILE A 255 10.85 -9.12 -6.87
N GLU A 256 10.81 -8.24 -7.85
CA GLU A 256 11.65 -8.30 -9.03
C GLU A 256 12.41 -7.00 -9.24
N VAL A 257 13.63 -7.09 -9.73
CA VAL A 257 14.37 -5.95 -10.30
C VAL A 257 14.50 -6.20 -11.79
N TYR A 258 13.77 -5.41 -12.57
CA TYR A 258 13.79 -5.47 -14.03
C TYR A 258 14.40 -4.18 -14.58
N GLN A 259 15.50 -4.29 -15.35
CA GLN A 259 16.25 -3.14 -15.90
C GLN A 259 16.54 -2.05 -14.86
N ASN A 260 17.01 -2.43 -13.67
CA ASN A 260 17.25 -1.57 -12.52
C ASN A 260 15.99 -0.84 -11.97
N ARG A 261 14.80 -1.31 -12.27
CA ARG A 261 13.52 -0.80 -11.73
C ARG A 261 12.93 -1.81 -10.76
N LEU A 262 12.27 -1.32 -9.73
CA LEU A 262 11.68 -2.16 -8.70
C LEU A 262 10.24 -2.54 -9.08
N ILE A 263 9.92 -3.82 -8.99
CA ILE A 263 8.57 -4.35 -9.08
C ILE A 263 8.23 -5.07 -7.77
N LEU A 264 7.26 -4.53 -7.04
CA LEU A 264 6.62 -5.18 -5.90
C LEU A 264 5.28 -5.75 -6.42
N TYR A 265 5.19 -7.05 -6.61
CA TYR A 265 3.96 -7.68 -7.17
C TYR A 265 2.79 -7.67 -6.19
N GLY A 266 3.07 -7.61 -4.89
CA GLY A 266 2.10 -7.46 -3.82
C GLY A 266 2.79 -7.19 -2.51
N CYS A 267 2.44 -6.09 -1.84
CA CYS A 267 3.11 -5.67 -0.61
C CYS A 267 2.56 -6.35 0.65
N GLY A 268 1.43 -7.07 0.54
CA GLY A 268 0.73 -7.59 1.71
C GLY A 268 0.01 -6.51 2.50
N ASP A 269 -0.64 -6.91 3.59
CA ASP A 269 -1.25 -5.98 4.53
C ASP A 269 -0.20 -5.29 5.39
N PHE A 270 -0.47 -4.06 5.78
CA PHE A 270 0.33 -3.36 6.78
C PHE A 270 -0.44 -3.21 8.09
N LEU A 271 -1.73 -2.91 8.00
CA LEU A 271 -2.69 -2.92 9.09
C LEU A 271 -4.00 -3.53 8.60
N ASN A 272 -4.53 -4.49 9.35
CA ASN A 272 -5.84 -5.11 9.14
C ASN A 272 -6.49 -5.44 10.50
N ASP A 273 -7.74 -5.85 10.47
CA ASP A 273 -8.50 -6.31 11.63
C ASP A 273 -8.84 -7.81 11.54
N TYR A 274 -7.87 -8.62 11.08
CA TYR A 274 -8.06 -10.05 10.82
C TYR A 274 -7.65 -10.94 11.98
N GLU A 275 -7.14 -10.39 13.06
CA GLU A 275 -6.76 -11.17 14.24
C GLU A 275 -7.93 -12.05 14.71
N GLY A 276 -7.66 -13.34 14.87
CA GLY A 276 -8.65 -14.34 15.25
C GLY A 276 -9.51 -14.90 14.10
N ILE A 277 -9.30 -14.46 12.84
CA ILE A 277 -9.96 -15.03 11.67
C ILE A 277 -9.13 -16.21 11.15
N ALA A 278 -9.75 -17.39 11.09
CA ALA A 278 -9.08 -18.64 10.65
C ALA A 278 -9.24 -18.90 9.15
N GLY A 279 -8.33 -19.72 8.58
CA GLY A 279 -8.41 -20.28 7.24
C GLY A 279 -7.37 -19.75 6.25
N TYR A 280 -6.47 -18.87 6.70
CA TYR A 280 -5.40 -18.28 5.87
C TYR A 280 -4.03 -18.30 6.54
N GLU A 281 -3.87 -19.11 7.58
CA GLU A 281 -2.68 -19.19 8.45
C GLU A 281 -1.39 -19.48 7.65
N GLN A 282 -1.50 -20.18 6.53
CA GLN A 282 -0.39 -20.49 5.63
C GLN A 282 0.20 -19.25 4.95
N PHE A 283 -0.52 -18.13 4.94
CA PHE A 283 -0.06 -16.87 4.35
C PHE A 283 0.44 -15.86 5.39
N ARG A 284 0.18 -16.11 6.70
CA ARG A 284 0.61 -15.25 7.79
C ARG A 284 0.17 -13.80 7.55
N ASP A 285 -1.13 -13.57 7.44
CA ASP A 285 -1.76 -12.26 7.28
C ASP A 285 -1.65 -11.36 8.54
N ASP A 286 -1.09 -11.92 9.62
CA ASP A 286 -0.63 -11.23 10.80
C ASP A 286 0.75 -10.58 10.65
N LEU A 287 1.51 -10.90 9.59
CA LEU A 287 2.84 -10.37 9.35
C LEU A 287 2.85 -9.29 8.27
N ALA A 288 3.53 -8.21 8.57
CA ALA A 288 3.60 -7.02 7.72
C ALA A 288 5.04 -6.65 7.37
N LEU A 289 5.23 -5.94 6.26
CA LEU A 289 6.51 -5.39 5.85
C LEU A 289 6.42 -3.88 5.56
N MET A 290 7.38 -3.11 6.08
CA MET A 290 7.62 -1.74 5.63
C MET A 290 8.71 -1.76 4.55
N TYR A 291 8.39 -1.32 3.35
CA TYR A 291 9.31 -1.33 2.21
C TYR A 291 9.97 0.04 2.05
N PHE A 292 11.27 0.13 2.27
CA PHE A 292 12.08 1.34 2.07
C PHE A 292 12.88 1.20 0.78
N ALA A 293 12.44 1.89 -0.26
CA ALA A 293 13.09 1.89 -1.57
C ALA A 293 13.92 3.16 -1.76
N ASP A 294 15.23 3.01 -1.93
CA ASP A 294 16.14 4.09 -2.27
C ASP A 294 16.31 4.15 -3.78
N VAL A 295 15.96 5.26 -4.39
CA VAL A 295 15.97 5.48 -5.85
C VAL A 295 16.91 6.61 -6.21
N ASN A 296 17.72 6.43 -7.25
CA ASN A 296 18.50 7.51 -7.86
C ASN A 296 17.59 8.38 -8.73
N PRO A 297 17.29 9.63 -8.37
CA PRO A 297 16.36 10.45 -9.15
C PRO A 297 16.91 10.85 -10.52
N ALA A 298 18.23 10.85 -10.73
CA ALA A 298 18.82 11.18 -12.02
C ALA A 298 18.64 10.09 -13.08
N THR A 299 18.67 8.81 -12.66
CA THR A 299 18.54 7.64 -13.54
C THR A 299 17.23 6.89 -13.40
N ALA A 300 16.47 7.18 -12.32
CA ALA A 300 15.29 6.47 -11.88
C ALA A 300 15.56 5.01 -11.43
N ASP A 301 16.83 4.60 -11.27
CA ASP A 301 17.23 3.26 -10.86
C ASP A 301 17.02 3.03 -9.37
N ILE A 302 16.61 1.81 -9.01
CA ILE A 302 16.62 1.36 -7.60
C ILE A 302 18.09 1.22 -7.14
N VAL A 303 18.38 1.80 -5.97
CA VAL A 303 19.71 1.75 -5.34
C VAL A 303 19.74 0.71 -4.23
N ALA A 304 18.67 0.65 -3.45
CA ALA A 304 18.50 -0.34 -2.39
C ALA A 304 17.01 -0.54 -2.08
N LEU A 305 16.68 -1.74 -1.63
CA LEU A 305 15.41 -2.03 -0.99
C LEU A 305 15.69 -2.70 0.35
N LYS A 306 15.22 -2.07 1.44
CA LYS A 306 15.21 -2.63 2.79
C LYS A 306 13.78 -2.76 3.26
N MET A 307 13.49 -3.83 3.97
CA MET A 307 12.15 -4.11 4.48
C MET A 307 12.23 -4.39 5.97
N THR A 308 11.44 -3.67 6.77
CA THR A 308 11.34 -3.92 8.20
C THR A 308 10.16 -4.85 8.47
N PRO A 309 10.42 -6.07 9.01
CA PRO A 309 9.36 -6.99 9.44
C PRO A 309 8.61 -6.44 10.65
N LEU A 310 7.29 -6.59 10.64
CA LEU A 310 6.39 -6.24 11.74
C LEU A 310 5.33 -7.32 11.90
N GLN A 311 4.65 -7.33 13.05
CA GLN A 311 3.49 -8.18 13.31
C GLN A 311 2.31 -7.32 13.72
N ILE A 312 1.12 -7.64 13.23
CA ILE A 312 -0.14 -7.05 13.69
C ILE A 312 -0.60 -7.82 14.93
N ARG A 313 -0.70 -7.14 16.05
CA ARG A 313 -1.17 -7.73 17.29
C ARG A 313 -1.92 -6.72 18.14
N ARG A 314 -3.14 -7.02 18.51
CA ARG A 314 -4.07 -6.11 19.19
C ARG A 314 -4.30 -4.83 18.40
N PHE A 315 -4.47 -4.98 17.08
CA PHE A 315 -4.62 -3.88 16.11
C PHE A 315 -3.47 -2.86 16.17
N GLN A 316 -2.28 -3.31 16.53
CA GLN A 316 -1.08 -2.51 16.60
C GLN A 316 0.08 -3.22 15.90
N LEU A 317 0.95 -2.47 15.26
CA LEU A 317 2.20 -2.98 14.71
C LEU A 317 3.23 -3.14 15.82
N VAL A 318 3.70 -4.36 16.02
CA VAL A 318 4.71 -4.70 17.01
C VAL A 318 5.92 -5.37 16.34
N ALA A 319 7.03 -5.47 17.07
CA ALA A 319 8.18 -6.23 16.61
C ALA A 319 7.81 -7.72 16.54
N PRO A 320 8.13 -8.42 15.43
CA PRO A 320 7.87 -9.84 15.28
C PRO A 320 8.90 -10.67 16.07
N SER A 321 8.62 -11.96 16.28
CA SER A 321 9.62 -12.90 16.79
C SER A 321 10.68 -13.22 15.73
N SER A 322 11.83 -13.79 16.14
CA SER A 322 12.85 -14.26 15.19
C SER A 322 12.29 -15.33 14.23
N ALA A 323 11.45 -16.21 14.72
CA ALA A 323 10.79 -17.24 13.89
C ALA A 323 9.86 -16.62 12.84
N ASP A 324 9.17 -15.52 13.14
CA ASP A 324 8.34 -14.79 12.19
C ASP A 324 9.20 -14.09 11.11
N VAL A 325 10.35 -13.52 11.52
CA VAL A 325 11.31 -12.93 10.60
C VAL A 325 11.88 -13.98 9.65
N ASP A 326 12.26 -15.15 10.16
CA ASP A 326 12.76 -16.27 9.36
C ASP A 326 11.70 -16.79 8.38
N TRP A 327 10.44 -16.82 8.79
CA TRP A 327 9.33 -17.21 7.93
C TRP A 327 9.14 -16.20 6.78
N LEU A 328 9.12 -14.89 7.08
CA LEU A 328 9.03 -13.83 6.07
C LEU A 328 10.20 -13.88 5.10
N LEU A 329 11.43 -14.02 5.62
CA LEU A 329 12.64 -14.16 4.82
C LEU A 329 12.54 -15.36 3.87
N GLY A 330 12.23 -16.55 4.42
CA GLY A 330 12.14 -17.79 3.65
C GLY A 330 11.06 -17.73 2.57
N SER A 331 9.91 -17.15 2.89
CA SER A 331 8.80 -16.99 1.96
C SER A 331 9.13 -16.01 0.84
N LEU A 332 9.61 -14.82 1.20
CA LEU A 332 9.90 -13.75 0.24
C LEU A 332 11.09 -14.10 -0.67
N ASP A 333 12.17 -14.69 -0.13
CA ASP A 333 13.33 -15.14 -0.92
C ASP A 333 12.93 -16.26 -1.89
N ARG A 334 12.16 -17.25 -1.43
CA ARG A 334 11.66 -18.34 -2.29
C ARG A 334 10.88 -17.81 -3.50
N GLU A 335 9.95 -16.88 -3.27
CA GLU A 335 9.11 -16.36 -4.35
C GLU A 335 9.89 -15.40 -5.27
N SER A 336 10.80 -14.60 -4.72
CA SER A 336 11.57 -13.61 -5.48
C SER A 336 12.68 -14.26 -6.34
N ARG A 337 13.23 -15.41 -5.93
CA ARG A 337 14.20 -16.19 -6.75
C ARG A 337 13.68 -16.56 -8.13
N ARG A 338 12.38 -16.73 -8.28
CA ARG A 338 11.73 -17.02 -9.55
C ARG A 338 11.90 -15.89 -10.57
N PHE A 339 12.21 -14.67 -10.06
CA PHE A 339 12.47 -13.45 -10.84
C PHE A 339 13.96 -13.03 -10.79
N GLY A 340 14.83 -13.92 -10.36
CA GLY A 340 16.29 -13.63 -10.25
C GLY A 340 16.68 -12.77 -9.04
N SER A 341 15.74 -12.40 -8.19
CA SER A 341 15.98 -11.59 -6.98
C SER A 341 16.26 -12.49 -5.77
N ARG A 342 17.10 -12.02 -4.85
CA ARG A 342 17.43 -12.67 -3.58
C ARG A 342 17.14 -11.73 -2.43
N VAL A 343 16.65 -12.29 -1.33
CA VAL A 343 16.41 -11.55 -0.08
C VAL A 343 17.25 -12.15 1.02
N GLU A 344 17.92 -11.31 1.80
CA GLU A 344 18.75 -11.70 2.94
C GLU A 344 18.41 -10.86 4.17
N LEU A 345 18.76 -11.37 5.35
CA LEU A 345 18.65 -10.65 6.61
C LEU A 345 19.91 -9.81 6.82
N ASP A 346 19.76 -8.51 7.04
CA ASP A 346 20.90 -7.65 7.38
C ASP A 346 21.20 -7.71 8.91
N PRO A 347 22.39 -7.24 9.34
CA PRO A 347 22.75 -7.24 10.76
C PRO A 347 21.80 -6.43 11.66
N ASP A 348 21.02 -5.51 11.11
CA ASP A 348 20.06 -4.69 11.83
C ASP A 348 18.69 -5.37 11.95
N GLY A 349 18.54 -6.63 11.48
CA GLY A 349 17.31 -7.39 11.53
C GLY A 349 16.27 -7.02 10.46
N ARG A 350 16.70 -6.36 9.38
CA ARG A 350 15.85 -6.04 8.23
C ARG A 350 16.11 -7.01 7.08
N LEU A 351 15.08 -7.24 6.29
CA LEU A 351 15.22 -7.94 5.03
C LEU A 351 15.77 -6.98 3.97
N THR A 352 16.77 -7.41 3.22
CA THR A 352 17.43 -6.60 2.19
C THR A 352 17.43 -7.34 0.86
N LEU A 353 17.12 -6.64 -0.22
CA LEU A 353 17.18 -7.18 -1.57
C LEU A 353 18.64 -7.16 -2.06
N CYS A 354 19.16 -8.35 -2.41
CA CYS A 354 20.53 -8.52 -2.87
C CYS A 354 20.68 -8.20 -4.35
N GLY A 355 21.90 -7.80 -4.74
CA GLY A 355 22.25 -7.58 -6.15
C GLY A 355 21.92 -6.20 -6.70
N VAL A 356 21.17 -5.37 -5.96
CA VAL A 356 20.88 -3.99 -6.38
C VAL A 356 22.12 -3.09 -6.28
N SER A 357 23.00 -3.35 -5.31
CA SER A 357 24.23 -2.54 -5.05
C SER A 357 25.42 -2.84 -5.96
N ALA A 358 25.38 -3.88 -6.81
CA ALA A 358 26.56 -4.34 -7.56
C ALA A 358 26.98 -3.40 -8.71
N LEU A 359 26.13 -2.43 -9.08
CA LEU A 359 26.40 -1.50 -10.19
C LEU A 359 27.04 -0.16 -9.75
N PHE A 360 27.06 0.13 -8.46
CA PHE A 360 27.75 1.30 -7.93
C PHE A 360 28.69 0.88 -6.80
N PRO A 361 30.03 0.89 -7.00
CA PRO A 361 30.96 0.73 -5.88
C PRO A 361 30.61 1.85 -4.89
N VAL A 362 30.28 1.48 -3.65
CA VAL A 362 30.18 2.42 -2.54
C VAL A 362 31.54 3.07 -2.39
N ALA A 363 31.76 4.15 -3.11
CA ALA A 363 32.90 5.02 -2.84
C ALA A 363 32.75 5.40 -1.36
N LYS A 364 33.77 5.11 -0.56
CA LYS A 364 33.88 5.50 0.84
C LYS A 364 33.74 7.03 0.91
N PHE A 365 32.51 7.53 1.02
CA PHE A 365 32.28 8.91 1.39
C PHE A 365 32.33 9.01 2.91
N LEU A 366 33.55 8.98 3.43
CA LEU A 366 33.87 9.60 4.70
C LEU A 366 34.05 11.11 4.40
N ASP A 367 32.96 11.83 4.36
CA ASP A 367 33.01 13.25 4.64
C ASP A 367 31.69 13.66 5.33
N VAL A 368 31.82 13.99 6.61
CA VAL A 368 30.77 14.39 7.51
C VAL A 368 30.54 15.89 7.31
N SER A 369 29.77 16.22 6.29
CA SER A 369 29.13 17.53 6.20
C SER A 369 27.76 17.36 5.58
N CYS A 370 26.72 17.68 6.34
CA CYS A 370 25.28 17.82 6.11
C CYS A 370 24.79 17.90 4.65
N ARG A 371 25.06 16.91 3.78
CA ARG A 371 24.43 16.77 2.48
C ARG A 371 23.49 15.56 2.53
N LYS A 372 22.20 15.79 2.16
CA LYS A 372 21.27 14.69 1.91
C LYS A 372 21.93 13.69 0.96
N PRO A 373 21.74 12.36 1.17
CA PRO A 373 22.28 11.35 0.25
C PRO A 373 21.75 11.58 -1.17
N PRO A 374 22.49 11.20 -2.21
CA PRO A 374 22.13 11.43 -3.62
C PRO A 374 20.96 10.55 -4.11
N PHE A 375 20.20 9.96 -3.23
CA PHE A 375 19.03 9.12 -3.53
C PHE A 375 17.83 9.55 -2.70
N LEU A 376 16.66 9.24 -3.24
CA LEU A 376 15.35 9.48 -2.65
C LEU A 376 14.86 8.19 -2.02
N ARG A 377 14.40 8.26 -0.77
CA ARG A 377 13.83 7.13 -0.05
C ARG A 377 12.31 7.24 0.02
N ALA A 378 11.61 6.36 -0.69
CA ALA A 378 10.18 6.18 -0.57
C ALA A 378 9.87 4.96 0.30
N ILE A 379 8.79 5.05 1.09
CA ILE A 379 8.25 3.93 1.85
C ILE A 379 6.88 3.55 1.31
N PHE A 380 6.61 2.26 1.28
CA PHE A 380 5.33 1.67 0.90
C PHE A 380 4.77 0.81 2.02
N ALA A 381 3.45 0.86 2.18
CA ALA A 381 2.69 -0.03 3.02
C ALA A 381 1.42 -0.46 2.29
N GLY A 382 1.16 -1.76 2.24
CA GLY A 382 -0.03 -2.32 1.61
C GLY A 382 -1.20 -2.46 2.58
N ALA A 383 -2.42 -2.50 2.04
CA ALA A 383 -3.62 -2.93 2.74
C ALA A 383 -4.59 -3.55 1.74
N SER A 384 -5.25 -4.64 2.11
CA SER A 384 -6.21 -5.34 1.24
C SER A 384 -7.31 -6.06 2.03
N ALA A 385 -8.43 -6.39 1.42
CA ALA A 385 -9.63 -6.92 2.08
C ALA A 385 -9.97 -8.37 1.69
N MET A 386 -10.58 -9.09 2.63
CA MET A 386 -10.91 -10.51 2.49
C MET A 386 -12.20 -10.75 1.69
N PHE A 387 -12.16 -11.56 0.64
CA PHE A 387 -13.33 -12.18 0.03
C PHE A 387 -13.34 -13.68 0.34
N LYS A 388 -14.41 -14.18 0.97
CA LYS A 388 -14.74 -15.61 0.81
C LYS A 388 -15.52 -15.74 -0.51
N SER A 389 -14.91 -16.31 -1.53
CA SER A 389 -15.68 -16.90 -2.62
C SER A 389 -16.39 -18.12 -2.05
N SER A 390 -17.70 -18.00 -1.83
CA SER A 390 -18.55 -19.17 -1.71
C SER A 390 -18.55 -19.89 -3.07
N CYS A 391 -18.02 -21.12 -3.12
CA CYS A 391 -18.42 -22.12 -4.14
C CYS A 391 -19.88 -22.43 -4.01
#